data_313e403548753472c359d74a9c79a218
#
_entry.id   313e403548753472c359d74a9c79a218
#
_cell.length_a   1.000
_cell.length_b   1.000
_cell.length_c   1.000
_cell.angle_alpha   90.00
_cell.angle_beta   90.00
_cell.angle_gamma   90.00
#
_symmetry.space_group_name_H-M   'P 1'
#
loop_
_entity.id
_entity.type
_entity.pdbx_description
1 polymer ?
#
loop_
_entity_poly.entity_id
_entity_poly.type
_entity_poly.pdbx_seq_one_letter_code
_entity_poly.pdbx_strand_id
1 'polypeptide(L)'
;MSRGRIEKALSGFYYVRTPEGLLQCRARGKFRREGISPLVGDWVQVRDLGGDEGFVEAIEPRQNRFARPAAANIDQLVIIGSQAIPTTDPYLIDRIASIAVLKGCRVLLCLNKCDLDPAQELYDSYAASTIPVLRVSAATGEGLPELRRAMKGKLNALTGNSGVGKSSILNAMEPVFGLPVGEVSKALGRGRHTTRHVEMFPLDEDTYVIDTPGFSSGA
;
A
#
# COMPACT_ATOMS: atom_id res chain seq x y z
N MET A 1 -9.99 -26.84 3.39
CA MET A 1 -10.12 -25.42 3.02
C MET A 1 -9.17 -24.63 3.91
N SER A 2 -8.32 -23.80 3.30
CA SER A 2 -7.38 -22.93 4.02
C SER A 2 -7.81 -21.48 3.92
N ARG A 3 -7.52 -20.70 4.95
CA ARG A 3 -7.67 -19.24 4.92
C ARG A 3 -6.41 -18.63 4.32
N GLY A 4 -6.57 -17.68 3.41
CA GLY A 4 -5.44 -16.98 2.82
C GLY A 4 -5.76 -15.53 2.50
N ARG A 5 -4.74 -14.80 2.08
CA ARG A 5 -4.88 -13.40 1.66
C ARG A 5 -4.45 -13.25 0.22
N ILE A 6 -5.21 -12.51 -0.57
CA ILE A 6 -4.87 -12.23 -1.97
C ILE A 6 -3.74 -11.21 -1.99
N GLU A 7 -2.56 -11.63 -2.44
CA GLU A 7 -1.39 -10.74 -2.58
C GLU A 7 -1.31 -10.09 -3.96
N LYS A 8 -1.86 -10.75 -4.99
CA LYS A 8 -1.74 -10.33 -6.38
C LYS A 8 -2.95 -10.76 -7.20
N ALA A 9 -3.37 -9.91 -8.12
CA ALA A 9 -4.41 -10.22 -9.11
C ALA A 9 -3.87 -9.91 -10.51
N LEU A 10 -3.80 -10.91 -11.37
CA LEU A 10 -3.23 -10.79 -12.72
C LEU A 10 -3.92 -11.76 -13.68
N SER A 11 -4.38 -11.25 -14.82
CA SER A 11 -4.90 -12.06 -15.93
C SER A 11 -5.98 -13.07 -15.53
N GLY A 12 -6.86 -12.70 -14.58
CA GLY A 12 -7.93 -13.57 -14.10
C GLY A 12 -7.53 -14.58 -13.05
N PHE A 13 -6.26 -14.57 -12.64
CA PHE A 13 -5.75 -15.36 -11.52
C PHE A 13 -5.56 -14.50 -10.27
N TYR A 14 -5.71 -15.14 -9.11
CA TYR A 14 -5.50 -14.56 -7.79
C TYR A 14 -4.44 -15.37 -7.07
N TYR A 15 -3.38 -14.71 -6.66
CA TYR A 15 -2.29 -15.33 -5.92
C TYR A 15 -2.59 -15.17 -4.43
N VAL A 16 -2.84 -16.28 -3.77
CA VAL A 16 -3.29 -16.32 -2.38
C VAL A 16 -2.21 -16.90 -1.49
N ARG A 17 -1.76 -16.11 -0.53
CA ARG A 17 -0.85 -16.56 0.53
C ARG A 17 -1.64 -17.30 1.59
N THR A 18 -1.31 -18.57 1.79
CA THR A 18 -1.83 -19.40 2.87
C THR A 18 -0.70 -19.79 3.82
N PRO A 19 -1.00 -20.38 4.99
CA PRO A 19 0.05 -20.90 5.88
C PRO A 19 0.95 -21.95 5.23
N GLU A 20 0.44 -22.70 4.25
CA GLU A 20 1.16 -23.75 3.54
C GLU A 20 1.96 -23.22 2.34
N GLY A 21 1.70 -22.00 1.88
CA GLY A 21 2.39 -21.38 0.75
C GLY A 21 1.51 -20.52 -0.12
N LEU A 22 2.06 -20.15 -1.28
CA LEU A 22 1.37 -19.33 -2.28
C LEU A 22 0.64 -20.22 -3.28
N LEU A 23 -0.66 -20.00 -3.43
CA LEU A 23 -1.50 -20.71 -4.41
C LEU A 23 -1.92 -19.78 -5.53
N GLN A 24 -1.82 -20.25 -6.76
CA GLN A 24 -2.41 -19.60 -7.94
C GLN A 24 -3.87 -20.05 -8.07
N CYS A 25 -4.79 -19.14 -7.82
CA CYS A 25 -6.21 -19.45 -7.73
C CYS A 25 -7.04 -18.84 -8.85
N ARG A 26 -8.10 -19.54 -9.22
CA ARG A 26 -9.25 -18.97 -9.92
C ARG A 26 -10.37 -18.68 -8.94
N ALA A 27 -11.28 -17.78 -9.30
CA ALA A 27 -12.47 -17.48 -8.50
C ALA A 27 -13.72 -18.10 -9.12
N ARG A 28 -14.70 -18.45 -8.28
CA ARG A 28 -15.99 -18.98 -8.74
C ARG A 28 -16.75 -17.97 -9.59
N GLY A 29 -17.42 -18.45 -10.63
CA GLY A 29 -18.29 -17.65 -11.48
C GLY A 29 -19.46 -16.98 -10.73
N LYS A 30 -19.80 -17.45 -9.53
CA LYS A 30 -20.82 -16.82 -8.67
C LYS A 30 -20.44 -15.38 -8.31
N PHE A 31 -19.18 -15.09 -8.05
CA PHE A 31 -18.72 -13.73 -7.70
C PHE A 31 -18.99 -12.74 -8.82
N ARG A 32 -18.79 -13.16 -10.08
CA ARG A 32 -19.12 -12.31 -11.24
C ARG A 32 -20.62 -12.05 -11.35
N ARG A 33 -21.46 -13.06 -11.03
CA ARG A 33 -22.91 -12.92 -11.03
C ARG A 33 -23.42 -12.04 -9.89
N GLU A 34 -22.77 -12.09 -8.74
CA GLU A 34 -23.09 -11.28 -7.57
C GLU A 34 -22.48 -9.86 -7.64
N GLY A 35 -21.75 -9.53 -8.72
CA GLY A 35 -21.09 -8.24 -8.89
C GLY A 35 -19.93 -8.01 -7.91
N ILE A 36 -19.43 -9.08 -7.28
CA ILE A 36 -18.34 -9.03 -6.33
C ILE A 36 -17.06 -9.50 -7.04
N SER A 37 -16.06 -8.63 -7.12
CA SER A 37 -14.74 -9.02 -7.62
C SER A 37 -13.79 -9.21 -6.46
N PRO A 38 -13.04 -10.34 -6.41
CA PRO A 38 -11.95 -10.47 -5.45
C PRO A 38 -10.90 -9.38 -5.68
N LEU A 39 -10.34 -8.85 -4.60
CA LEU A 39 -9.37 -7.76 -4.62
C LEU A 39 -8.11 -8.16 -3.87
N VAL A 40 -6.99 -7.57 -4.26
CA VAL A 40 -5.76 -7.62 -3.47
C VAL A 40 -6.05 -7.11 -2.06
N GLY A 41 -5.57 -7.84 -1.05
CA GLY A 41 -5.86 -7.58 0.36
C GLY A 41 -7.08 -8.33 0.92
N ASP A 42 -7.93 -8.92 0.09
CA ASP A 42 -9.03 -9.74 0.58
C ASP A 42 -8.54 -10.96 1.35
N TRP A 43 -9.19 -11.23 2.47
CA TRP A 43 -9.13 -12.53 3.12
C TRP A 43 -10.13 -13.47 2.48
N VAL A 44 -9.67 -14.66 2.12
CA VAL A 44 -10.46 -15.63 1.36
C VAL A 44 -10.34 -17.03 1.93
N GLN A 45 -11.38 -17.82 1.67
CA GLN A 45 -11.33 -19.27 1.87
C GLN A 45 -10.96 -19.93 0.53
N VAL A 46 -9.92 -20.75 0.55
CA VAL A 46 -9.34 -21.37 -0.63
C VAL A 46 -9.43 -22.89 -0.50
N ARG A 47 -9.81 -23.54 -1.58
CA ARG A 47 -9.65 -24.97 -1.76
C ARG A 47 -8.37 -25.23 -2.53
N ASP A 48 -7.44 -25.94 -1.90
CA ASP A 48 -6.22 -26.44 -2.54
C ASP A 48 -6.59 -27.55 -3.52
N LEU A 49 -6.06 -27.49 -4.72
CA LEU A 49 -6.26 -28.45 -5.79
C LEU A 49 -5.00 -29.32 -6.03
N GLY A 50 -3.91 -29.04 -5.30
CA GLY A 50 -2.60 -29.62 -5.52
C GLY A 50 -1.79 -28.87 -6.58
N GLY A 51 -0.45 -29.05 -6.57
CA GLY A 51 0.45 -28.43 -7.55
C GLY A 51 0.48 -26.90 -7.50
N ASP A 52 0.37 -26.31 -6.31
CA ASP A 52 0.32 -24.86 -6.08
C ASP A 52 -0.90 -24.16 -6.75
N GLU A 53 -1.92 -24.93 -7.12
CA GLU A 53 -3.17 -24.42 -7.66
C GLU A 53 -4.28 -24.44 -6.62
N GLY A 54 -5.19 -23.46 -6.69
CA GLY A 54 -6.32 -23.36 -5.79
C GLY A 54 -7.55 -22.72 -6.41
N PHE A 55 -8.58 -22.67 -5.60
CA PHE A 55 -9.86 -22.09 -5.99
C PHE A 55 -10.42 -21.23 -4.86
N VAL A 56 -10.69 -19.93 -5.14
CA VAL A 56 -11.32 -19.02 -4.19
C VAL A 56 -12.80 -19.39 -4.05
N GLU A 57 -13.19 -19.90 -2.89
CA GLU A 57 -14.52 -20.37 -2.57
C GLU A 57 -15.39 -19.27 -1.95
N ALA A 58 -14.81 -18.44 -1.09
CA ALA A 58 -15.48 -17.35 -0.41
C ALA A 58 -14.53 -16.18 -0.13
N ILE A 59 -15.11 -14.99 -0.09
CA ILE A 59 -14.44 -13.74 0.32
C ILE A 59 -15.00 -13.39 1.68
N GLU A 60 -14.11 -13.15 2.66
CA GLU A 60 -14.52 -12.72 3.99
C GLU A 60 -15.00 -11.26 3.97
N PRO A 61 -15.80 -10.83 4.97
CA PRO A 61 -16.22 -9.44 5.08
C PRO A 61 -15.03 -8.48 5.07
N ARG A 62 -15.15 -7.43 4.27
CA ARG A 62 -14.11 -6.42 4.10
C ARG A 62 -14.20 -5.36 5.20
N GLN A 63 -13.07 -4.98 5.75
CA GLN A 63 -12.93 -3.78 6.58
C GLN A 63 -13.16 -2.50 5.77
N ASN A 64 -12.59 -2.47 4.55
CA ASN A 64 -12.76 -1.39 3.59
C ASN A 64 -12.49 -1.86 2.17
N ARG A 65 -12.81 -0.98 1.21
CA ARG A 65 -12.54 -1.17 -0.20
C ARG A 65 -12.11 0.15 -0.83
N PHE A 66 -11.07 0.07 -1.65
CA PHE A 66 -10.58 1.16 -2.49
C PHE A 66 -10.79 0.83 -3.97
N ALA A 67 -11.16 1.84 -4.75
CA ALA A 67 -11.26 1.71 -6.20
C ALA A 67 -9.88 1.90 -6.87
N ARG A 68 -9.05 2.73 -6.27
CA ARG A 68 -7.69 3.04 -6.74
C ARG A 68 -6.76 3.24 -5.55
N PRO A 69 -5.83 2.30 -5.33
CA PRO A 69 -5.71 1.02 -6.01
C PRO A 69 -6.94 0.13 -5.79
N ALA A 70 -7.19 -0.82 -6.70
CA ALA A 70 -8.24 -1.81 -6.52
C ALA A 70 -7.81 -2.81 -5.42
N ALA A 71 -8.06 -2.46 -4.18
CA ALA A 71 -7.62 -3.19 -3.00
C ALA A 71 -8.66 -3.16 -1.88
N ALA A 72 -8.54 -4.09 -0.96
CA ALA A 72 -9.37 -4.20 0.23
C ALA A 72 -8.52 -4.38 1.49
N ASN A 73 -9.12 -4.09 2.64
CA ASN A 73 -8.51 -4.32 3.95
C ASN A 73 -7.16 -3.59 4.14
N ILE A 74 -7.06 -2.37 3.64
CA ILE A 74 -5.91 -1.49 3.92
C ILE A 74 -6.04 -1.00 5.37
N ASP A 75 -4.99 -1.24 6.17
CA ASP A 75 -4.99 -0.89 7.58
C ASP A 75 -4.54 0.55 7.80
N GLN A 76 -3.60 1.04 6.99
CA GLN A 76 -2.97 2.33 7.18
C GLN A 76 -2.62 3.00 5.86
N LEU A 77 -2.96 4.29 5.74
CA LEU A 77 -2.43 5.17 4.70
C LEU A 77 -1.20 5.91 5.24
N VAL A 78 -0.06 5.68 4.62
CA VAL A 78 1.20 6.37 4.92
C VAL A 78 1.35 7.50 3.90
N ILE A 79 1.15 8.73 4.35
CA ILE A 79 1.27 9.92 3.51
C ILE A 79 2.72 10.38 3.55
N ILE A 80 3.41 10.30 2.42
CA ILE A 80 4.78 10.81 2.29
C ILE A 80 4.70 12.25 1.82
N GLY A 81 5.16 13.15 2.66
CA GLY A 81 5.23 14.58 2.38
C GLY A 81 6.66 15.11 2.46
N SER A 82 6.86 16.36 2.07
CA SER A 82 8.15 17.06 2.16
C SER A 82 7.96 18.57 2.10
N GLN A 83 8.82 19.33 2.77
CA GLN A 83 9.03 20.76 2.55
C GLN A 83 10.20 21.04 1.61
N ALA A 84 11.12 20.08 1.42
CA ALA A 84 12.08 20.15 0.33
C ALA A 84 11.39 19.89 -1.01
N ILE A 85 11.96 20.44 -2.09
CA ILE A 85 11.38 20.32 -3.45
C ILE A 85 11.33 18.85 -3.91
N PRO A 86 10.19 18.38 -4.44
CA PRO A 86 8.90 19.06 -4.56
C PRO A 86 8.15 19.13 -3.22
N THR A 87 7.65 20.31 -2.87
CA THR A 87 6.92 20.53 -1.62
C THR A 87 5.53 19.88 -1.65
N THR A 88 5.06 19.46 -0.49
CA THR A 88 3.73 18.88 -0.35
C THR A 88 2.73 19.94 0.11
N ASP A 89 1.64 20.09 -0.62
CA ASP A 89 0.54 20.95 -0.23
C ASP A 89 -0.21 20.33 0.96
N PRO A 90 -0.41 21.06 2.07
CA PRO A 90 -1.23 20.59 3.20
C PRO A 90 -2.64 20.13 2.79
N TYR A 91 -3.22 20.76 1.78
CA TYR A 91 -4.52 20.32 1.25
C TYR A 91 -4.53 18.87 0.77
N LEU A 92 -3.42 18.40 0.15
CA LEU A 92 -3.28 17.01 -0.26
C LEU A 92 -3.26 16.08 0.96
N ILE A 93 -2.55 16.47 2.01
CA ILE A 93 -2.47 15.70 3.28
C ILE A 93 -3.86 15.58 3.89
N ASP A 94 -4.56 16.69 4.04
CA ASP A 94 -5.89 16.75 4.66
C ASP A 94 -6.92 15.93 3.87
N ARG A 95 -6.87 16.01 2.53
CA ARG A 95 -7.73 15.23 1.64
C ARG A 95 -7.52 13.72 1.82
N ILE A 96 -6.27 13.28 1.85
CA ILE A 96 -5.93 11.85 2.02
C ILE A 96 -6.31 11.39 3.42
N ALA A 97 -6.04 12.19 4.45
CA ALA A 97 -6.44 11.89 5.82
C ALA A 97 -7.96 11.74 5.96
N SER A 98 -8.73 12.60 5.31
CA SER A 98 -10.19 12.51 5.30
C SER A 98 -10.68 11.23 4.63
N ILE A 99 -10.07 10.81 3.51
CA ILE A 99 -10.39 9.54 2.85
C ILE A 99 -10.09 8.37 3.78
N ALA A 100 -8.95 8.40 4.48
CA ALA A 100 -8.58 7.34 5.42
C ALA A 100 -9.61 7.19 6.53
N VAL A 101 -10.05 8.28 7.14
CA VAL A 101 -11.10 8.29 8.18
C VAL A 101 -12.39 7.68 7.64
N LEU A 102 -12.85 8.10 6.46
CA LEU A 102 -14.06 7.56 5.83
C LEU A 102 -13.97 6.07 5.53
N LYS A 103 -12.76 5.55 5.30
CA LYS A 103 -12.50 4.13 5.03
C LYS A 103 -12.14 3.32 6.28
N GLY A 104 -12.12 3.94 7.45
CA GLY A 104 -11.71 3.26 8.68
C GLY A 104 -10.24 2.87 8.71
N CYS A 105 -9.38 3.57 7.94
CA CYS A 105 -7.95 3.38 7.94
C CYS A 105 -7.26 4.27 8.98
N ARG A 106 -6.12 3.80 9.47
CA ARG A 106 -5.17 4.66 10.18
C ARG A 106 -4.47 5.60 9.20
N VAL A 107 -4.00 6.73 9.70
CA VAL A 107 -3.18 7.70 8.95
C VAL A 107 -1.84 7.83 9.66
N LEU A 108 -0.79 7.85 8.87
CA LEU A 108 0.56 8.21 9.31
C LEU A 108 1.12 9.24 8.33
N LEU A 109 1.51 10.41 8.81
CA LEU A 109 2.24 11.40 8.03
C LEU A 109 3.73 11.17 8.19
N CYS A 110 4.42 10.95 7.09
CA CYS A 110 5.85 10.74 7.03
C CYS A 110 6.50 11.86 6.21
N LEU A 111 7.19 12.76 6.86
CA LEU A 111 7.89 13.87 6.23
C LEU A 111 9.31 13.44 5.84
N ASN A 112 9.54 13.33 4.53
CA ASN A 112 10.81 12.88 3.96
C ASN A 112 11.73 14.05 3.61
N LYS A 113 12.98 13.73 3.27
CA LYS A 113 14.04 14.69 2.90
C LYS A 113 14.38 15.66 4.03
N CYS A 114 14.25 15.22 5.28
CA CYS A 114 14.53 16.05 6.45
C CYS A 114 16.01 16.42 6.61
N ASP A 115 16.91 15.75 5.87
CA ASP A 115 18.29 16.15 5.68
C ASP A 115 18.46 17.44 4.86
N LEU A 116 17.50 17.73 3.96
CA LEU A 116 17.47 18.95 3.14
C LEU A 116 16.64 20.05 3.77
N ASP A 117 15.48 19.71 4.33
CA ASP A 117 14.59 20.62 5.04
C ASP A 117 13.89 19.85 6.17
N PRO A 118 14.03 20.26 7.44
CA PRO A 118 13.46 19.54 8.59
C PRO A 118 11.92 19.55 8.62
N ALA A 119 11.27 20.18 7.66
CA ALA A 119 9.83 20.27 7.53
C ALA A 119 9.13 20.78 8.81
N GLN A 120 9.72 21.78 9.46
CA GLN A 120 9.27 22.27 10.77
C GLN A 120 7.83 22.78 10.74
N GLU A 121 7.47 23.51 9.71
CA GLU A 121 6.12 24.09 9.56
C GLU A 121 5.04 23.00 9.41
N LEU A 122 5.28 22.02 8.53
CA LEU A 122 4.37 20.87 8.37
C LEU A 122 4.33 20.03 9.65
N TYR A 123 5.49 19.78 10.25
CA TYR A 123 5.56 19.01 11.48
C TYR A 123 4.72 19.67 12.59
N ASP A 124 4.90 20.94 12.85
CA ASP A 124 4.19 21.67 13.92
C ASP A 124 2.68 21.72 13.63
N SER A 125 2.29 21.89 12.37
CA SER A 125 0.87 21.91 11.97
C SER A 125 0.16 20.61 12.28
N TYR A 126 0.80 19.47 12.08
CA TYR A 126 0.18 18.16 12.28
C TYR A 126 0.51 17.51 13.63
N ALA A 127 1.60 17.88 14.30
CA ALA A 127 1.93 17.38 15.63
C ALA A 127 0.88 17.74 16.70
N ALA A 128 0.17 18.85 16.51
CA ALA A 128 -0.95 19.26 17.35
C ALA A 128 -2.27 18.54 17.05
N SER A 129 -2.30 17.75 15.96
CA SER A 129 -3.46 16.97 15.53
C SER A 129 -3.44 15.56 16.09
N THR A 130 -4.46 14.77 15.74
CA THR A 130 -4.52 13.34 16.07
C THR A 130 -3.73 12.47 15.06
N ILE A 131 -3.15 13.07 14.02
CA ILE A 131 -2.37 12.37 12.99
C ILE A 131 -0.95 12.18 13.49
N PRO A 132 -0.45 10.94 13.66
CA PRO A 132 0.94 10.70 13.96
C PRO A 132 1.85 11.25 12.86
N VAL A 133 2.92 11.94 13.23
CA VAL A 133 3.90 12.54 12.31
C VAL A 133 5.29 12.01 12.59
N LEU A 134 5.98 11.57 11.56
CA LEU A 134 7.39 11.18 11.61
C LEU A 134 8.20 12.02 10.63
N ARG A 135 9.44 12.29 10.99
CA ARG A 135 10.46 12.87 10.12
C ARG A 135 11.42 11.78 9.70
N VAL A 136 11.72 11.71 8.42
CA VAL A 136 12.66 10.72 7.87
C VAL A 136 13.56 11.35 6.81
N SER A 137 14.66 10.68 6.55
CA SER A 137 15.47 10.90 5.37
C SER A 137 15.82 9.56 4.74
N ALA A 138 15.30 9.29 3.57
CA ALA A 138 15.67 8.10 2.80
C ALA A 138 17.16 8.12 2.40
N ALA A 139 17.76 9.31 2.28
CA ALA A 139 19.16 9.48 1.91
C ALA A 139 20.11 9.10 3.05
N THR A 140 19.78 9.46 4.29
CA THR A 140 20.64 9.23 5.46
C THR A 140 20.22 8.01 6.29
N GLY A 141 18.98 7.54 6.11
CA GLY A 141 18.40 6.48 6.93
C GLY A 141 17.76 6.96 8.23
N GLU A 142 17.84 8.25 8.52
CA GLU A 142 17.24 8.83 9.73
C GLU A 142 15.73 8.63 9.74
N GLY A 143 15.18 8.21 10.90
CA GLY A 143 13.75 8.01 11.13
C GLY A 143 13.16 6.75 10.46
N LEU A 144 13.91 6.04 9.62
CA LEU A 144 13.39 4.83 8.96
C LEU A 144 13.07 3.68 9.94
N PRO A 145 13.83 3.44 11.02
CA PRO A 145 13.47 2.45 12.03
C PRO A 145 12.11 2.76 12.69
N GLU A 146 11.84 4.01 12.98
CA GLU A 146 10.57 4.48 13.55
C GLU A 146 9.41 4.26 12.57
N LEU A 147 9.62 4.60 11.30
CA LEU A 147 8.65 4.36 10.23
C LEU A 147 8.33 2.87 10.11
N ARG A 148 9.35 2.02 10.10
CA ARG A 148 9.18 0.55 10.03
C ARG A 148 8.36 0.03 11.22
N ARG A 149 8.62 0.49 12.43
CA ARG A 149 7.82 0.15 13.62
C ARG A 149 6.36 0.59 13.49
N ALA A 150 6.12 1.79 12.97
CA ALA A 150 4.77 2.31 12.77
C ALA A 150 3.97 1.56 11.70
N MET A 151 4.66 0.91 10.76
CA MET A 151 4.06 0.11 9.68
C MET A 151 3.84 -1.35 10.05
N LYS A 152 4.49 -1.84 11.11
CA LYS A 152 4.52 -3.26 11.47
C LYS A 152 3.13 -3.84 11.69
N GLY A 153 2.93 -5.07 11.18
CA GLY A 153 1.70 -5.83 11.34
C GLY A 153 0.51 -5.31 10.52
N LYS A 154 0.76 -4.43 9.55
CA LYS A 154 -0.30 -3.75 8.79
C LYS A 154 -0.13 -3.92 7.30
N LEU A 155 -1.23 -3.83 6.57
CA LEU A 155 -1.23 -3.52 5.15
C LEU A 155 -1.19 -1.99 4.99
N ASN A 156 -0.05 -1.49 4.55
CA ASN A 156 0.22 -0.07 4.39
C ASN A 156 0.09 0.33 2.92
N ALA A 157 -0.66 1.38 2.64
CA ALA A 157 -0.67 2.02 1.34
C ALA A 157 0.14 3.31 1.39
N LEU A 158 1.19 3.41 0.57
CA LEU A 158 2.00 4.62 0.46
C LEU A 158 1.39 5.57 -0.56
N THR A 159 1.26 6.81 -0.16
CA THR A 159 0.71 7.88 -1.00
C THR A 159 1.52 9.16 -0.82
N GLY A 160 1.37 10.10 -1.72
CA GLY A 160 2.10 11.38 -1.71
C GLY A 160 2.32 11.88 -3.14
N ASN A 161 2.69 13.15 -3.27
CA ASN A 161 2.96 13.75 -4.57
C ASN A 161 4.18 13.13 -5.27
N SER A 162 4.25 13.30 -6.58
CA SER A 162 5.37 12.79 -7.37
C SER A 162 6.70 13.41 -6.93
N GLY A 163 7.76 12.61 -6.89
CA GLY A 163 9.10 13.07 -6.52
C GLY A 163 9.35 13.30 -5.03
N VAL A 164 8.37 13.05 -4.17
CA VAL A 164 8.50 13.22 -2.71
C VAL A 164 9.39 12.16 -2.05
N GLY A 165 9.72 11.08 -2.78
CA GLY A 165 10.66 10.05 -2.33
C GLY A 165 10.04 8.75 -1.84
N LYS A 166 8.83 8.40 -2.29
CA LYS A 166 8.20 7.10 -1.96
C LYS A 166 9.09 5.92 -2.30
N SER A 167 9.65 5.90 -3.52
CA SER A 167 10.60 4.86 -3.97
C SER A 167 11.85 4.79 -3.12
N SER A 168 12.40 5.97 -2.84
CA SER A 168 13.64 6.05 -2.07
C SER A 168 13.45 5.53 -0.66
N ILE A 169 12.31 5.81 -0.03
CA ILE A 169 11.95 5.26 1.29
C ILE A 169 11.83 3.74 1.23
N LEU A 170 11.10 3.20 0.25
CA LEU A 170 10.93 1.75 0.12
C LEU A 170 12.25 1.05 -0.13
N ASN A 171 13.09 1.57 -1.02
CA ASN A 171 14.42 1.02 -1.29
C ASN A 171 15.36 1.10 -0.08
N ALA A 172 15.24 2.15 0.72
CA ALA A 172 16.04 2.31 1.93
C ALA A 172 15.61 1.34 3.05
N MET A 173 14.31 1.02 3.11
CA MET A 173 13.80 0.04 4.07
C MET A 173 14.05 -1.40 3.62
N GLU A 174 13.96 -1.69 2.33
CA GLU A 174 14.12 -3.02 1.77
C GLU A 174 14.84 -2.96 0.41
N PRO A 175 16.18 -3.10 0.43
CA PRO A 175 16.99 -3.01 -0.79
C PRO A 175 16.64 -4.03 -1.89
N VAL A 176 16.01 -5.17 -1.51
CA VAL A 176 15.57 -6.21 -2.47
C VAL A 176 14.53 -5.68 -3.46
N PHE A 177 13.79 -4.62 -3.11
CA PHE A 177 12.86 -4.02 -4.07
C PHE A 177 13.57 -3.47 -5.31
N GLY A 178 14.81 -2.98 -5.21
CA GLY A 178 15.60 -2.50 -6.35
C GLY A 178 14.86 -1.52 -7.24
N LEU A 179 13.95 -0.74 -6.68
CA LEU A 179 13.05 0.14 -7.44
C LEU A 179 13.84 1.31 -8.01
N PRO A 180 13.72 1.62 -9.31
CA PRO A 180 14.32 2.81 -9.88
C PRO A 180 13.79 4.06 -9.18
N VAL A 181 14.68 4.90 -8.71
CA VAL A 181 14.30 6.19 -8.09
C VAL A 181 13.52 7.01 -9.10
N GLY A 182 12.30 7.39 -8.77
CA GLY A 182 11.35 8.04 -9.69
C GLY A 182 10.37 7.12 -10.41
N GLU A 183 10.49 5.80 -10.28
CA GLU A 183 9.69 4.82 -11.01
C GLU A 183 8.85 3.85 -10.16
N VAL A 184 8.66 4.07 -8.85
CA VAL A 184 7.80 3.18 -8.03
C VAL A 184 6.41 3.04 -8.63
N SER A 185 5.86 4.11 -9.18
CA SER A 185 4.59 4.06 -9.88
C SER A 185 4.63 3.24 -11.17
N LYS A 186 5.83 2.89 -11.69
CA LYS A 186 5.98 2.06 -12.88
C LYS A 186 6.30 0.60 -12.56
N ALA A 187 7.10 0.32 -11.54
CA ALA A 187 7.43 -1.05 -11.16
C ALA A 187 6.29 -1.74 -10.41
N LEU A 188 5.57 -0.99 -9.57
CA LEU A 188 4.39 -1.44 -8.84
C LEU A 188 3.09 -1.33 -9.68
N GLY A 189 3.12 -0.78 -10.90
CA GLY A 189 1.91 -0.60 -11.70
C GLY A 189 2.06 -0.34 -13.20
N ARG A 190 3.27 -0.37 -13.79
CA ARG A 190 3.44 -0.14 -15.24
C ARG A 190 4.27 -1.22 -15.93
N GLY A 191 3.64 -2.34 -16.26
CA GLY A 191 3.93 -3.01 -17.50
C GLY A 191 3.30 -2.21 -18.66
N ARG A 192 3.99 -2.00 -19.76
CA ARG A 192 3.41 -1.44 -21.00
C ARG A 192 2.15 -2.24 -21.36
N HIS A 193 1.05 -1.53 -21.58
CA HIS A 193 -0.28 -1.99 -21.98
C HIS A 193 -1.17 -2.61 -20.87
N THR A 194 -2.10 -1.75 -20.38
CA THR A 194 -3.51 -2.06 -20.11
C THR A 194 -3.85 -3.20 -19.15
N THR A 195 -3.40 -3.20 -17.95
CA THR A 195 -4.21 -3.59 -16.79
C THR A 195 -3.44 -3.16 -15.55
N ARG A 196 -4.04 -2.29 -14.74
CA ARG A 196 -3.43 -1.80 -13.51
C ARG A 196 -3.21 -3.00 -12.61
N HIS A 197 -2.01 -3.51 -12.63
CA HIS A 197 -1.58 -4.59 -11.77
C HIS A 197 -1.43 -4.06 -10.35
N VAL A 198 -2.16 -4.63 -9.42
CA VAL A 198 -2.08 -4.31 -8.00
C VAL A 198 -1.47 -5.51 -7.29
N GLU A 199 -0.51 -5.26 -6.42
CA GLU A 199 0.20 -6.30 -5.68
C GLU A 199 0.59 -5.80 -4.29
N MET A 200 0.47 -6.67 -3.28
CA MET A 200 1.03 -6.46 -1.95
C MET A 200 2.46 -6.97 -1.92
N PHE A 201 3.37 -6.18 -1.38
CA PHE A 201 4.77 -6.54 -1.19
C PHE A 201 5.07 -6.72 0.28
N PRO A 202 5.67 -7.84 0.69
CA PRO A 202 6.08 -8.03 2.07
C PRO A 202 7.30 -7.16 2.41
N LEU A 203 7.23 -6.45 3.55
CA LEU A 203 8.38 -5.83 4.20
C LEU A 203 8.98 -6.73 5.28
N ASP A 204 8.12 -7.43 5.98
CA ASP A 204 8.39 -8.39 7.05
C ASP A 204 7.33 -9.51 6.96
N GLU A 205 7.38 -10.49 7.86
CA GLU A 205 6.46 -11.63 7.87
C GLU A 205 4.98 -11.23 7.93
N ASP A 206 4.67 -10.11 8.61
CA ASP A 206 3.31 -9.64 8.86
C ASP A 206 3.06 -8.21 8.37
N THR A 207 4.03 -7.60 7.68
CA THR A 207 3.98 -6.20 7.23
C THR A 207 4.01 -6.14 5.70
N TYR A 208 3.03 -5.46 5.13
CA TYR A 208 2.87 -5.36 3.69
C TYR A 208 2.77 -3.91 3.22
N VAL A 209 3.19 -3.69 2.00
CA VAL A 209 3.08 -2.41 1.30
C VAL A 209 2.33 -2.60 -0.01
N ILE A 210 1.45 -1.67 -0.30
CA ILE A 210 0.79 -1.54 -1.59
C ILE A 210 0.99 -0.13 -2.11
N ASP A 211 1.31 0.03 -3.41
CA ASP A 211 1.41 1.34 -4.02
C ASP A 211 0.02 1.87 -4.38
N THR A 212 -0.17 3.18 -4.22
CA THR A 212 -1.43 3.86 -4.54
C THR A 212 -1.25 4.86 -5.69
N PRO A 213 -0.98 4.39 -6.93
CA PRO A 213 -0.94 5.31 -8.06
C PRO A 213 -2.33 5.92 -8.26
N GLY A 214 -2.47 7.21 -8.05
CA GLY A 214 -3.73 7.93 -8.26
C GLY A 214 -4.22 8.81 -7.10
N PHE A 215 -3.65 8.68 -5.90
CA PHE A 215 -3.83 9.70 -4.86
C PHE A 215 -2.97 10.95 -5.12
N SER A 216 -1.92 10.80 -5.95
CA SER A 216 -0.95 11.85 -6.27
C SER A 216 -1.26 12.66 -7.53
N SER A 217 -2.16 12.20 -8.39
CA SER A 217 -2.60 12.94 -9.56
C SER A 217 -4.01 13.46 -9.31
N GLY A 218 -4.12 14.78 -9.16
CA GLY A 218 -5.38 15.45 -8.99
C GLY A 218 -6.42 15.06 -10.05
N ALA A 219 -7.61 14.90 -9.62
CA ALA A 219 -8.79 15.18 -10.38
C ALA A 219 -9.47 16.32 -9.66
#